data_39714c16a0b2df82c2702d1e7670d533
#
_entry.id   39714c16a0b2df82c2702d1e7670d533
#
_cell.length_a   1.000
_cell.length_b   1.000
_cell.length_c   1.000
_cell.angle_alpha   90.00
_cell.angle_beta   90.00
_cell.angle_gamma   90.00
#
_symmetry.space_group_name_H-M   'P 1'
#
loop_
_entity.id
_entity.type
_entity.pdbx_description
1 polymer ?
#
loop_
_entity_poly.entity_id
_entity_poly.type
_entity_poly.pdbx_seq_one_letter_code
_entity_poly.pdbx_strand_id
1 'polypeptide(L)'
;MVGIVGLICAVVAVIFLIWKNWHMAIVSLIGALIVIAFNGMDPVSAITDNFMTGMSGFAGSWFLLFMLGSIFGKIMGESGASVGIANSLLKLLGEKSVVLVVMITGLVLSYGGIGTFIIAFSVYPIAVALFQKADIPKKLIVATIMVCPVTVCMAMLPGSPSTQNLLPTTYFNTTAYAGARIGIIC
;
A
#
# COMPACT_ATOMS: atom_id res chain seq x y z
N MET A 1 21.11 16.99 -19.63
CA MET A 1 21.86 16.05 -18.77
C MET A 1 21.83 16.45 -17.29
N VAL A 2 21.99 17.71 -16.93
CA VAL A 2 21.99 18.18 -15.52
C VAL A 2 20.69 17.83 -14.79
N GLY A 3 19.53 17.96 -15.44
CA GLY A 3 18.24 17.65 -14.84
C GLY A 3 18.06 16.17 -14.45
N ILE A 4 18.59 15.24 -15.26
CA ILE A 4 18.53 13.81 -14.95
C ILE A 4 19.42 13.50 -13.74
N VAL A 5 20.60 14.12 -13.66
CA VAL A 5 21.49 13.98 -12.50
C VAL A 5 20.80 14.52 -11.24
N GLY A 6 20.15 15.67 -11.34
CA GLY A 6 19.34 16.24 -10.24
C GLY A 6 18.24 15.30 -9.76
N LEU A 7 17.52 14.66 -10.68
CA LEU A 7 16.49 13.69 -10.35
C LEU A 7 17.05 12.46 -9.61
N ILE A 8 18.17 11.91 -10.11
CA ILE A 8 18.84 10.76 -9.46
C ILE A 8 19.32 11.16 -8.06
N CYS A 9 19.96 12.33 -7.91
CA CYS A 9 20.38 12.83 -6.60
C CYS A 9 19.21 13.02 -5.64
N ALA A 10 18.08 13.54 -6.12
CA ALA A 10 16.87 13.70 -5.31
C ALA A 10 16.33 12.35 -4.83
N VAL A 11 16.25 11.35 -5.72
CA VAL A 11 15.79 10.01 -5.36
C VAL A 11 16.71 9.37 -4.32
N VAL A 12 18.01 9.44 -4.50
CA VAL A 12 19.00 8.91 -3.54
C VAL A 12 18.88 9.62 -2.20
N ALA A 13 18.75 10.95 -2.19
CA ALA A 13 18.58 11.73 -0.97
C ALA A 13 17.28 11.35 -0.23
N VAL A 14 16.16 11.20 -0.95
CA VAL A 14 14.87 10.76 -0.41
C VAL A 14 14.99 9.39 0.25
N ILE A 15 15.60 8.41 -0.44
CA ILE A 15 15.81 7.06 0.12
C ILE A 15 16.66 7.12 1.39
N PHE A 16 17.74 7.88 1.37
CA PHE A 16 18.64 8.02 2.52
C PHE A 16 17.95 8.69 3.72
N LEU A 17 17.15 9.73 3.50
CA LEU A 17 16.42 10.42 4.56
C LEU A 17 15.29 9.56 5.14
N ILE A 18 14.60 8.79 4.31
CA ILE A 18 13.60 7.81 4.77
C ILE A 18 14.28 6.75 5.64
N TRP A 19 15.45 6.27 5.26
CA TRP A 19 16.21 5.31 6.07
C TRP A 19 16.63 5.87 7.43
N LYS A 20 16.82 7.18 7.51
CA LYS A 20 17.04 7.89 8.79
C LYS A 20 15.75 8.20 9.57
N ASN A 21 14.60 7.68 9.15
CA ASN A 21 13.29 7.92 9.78
C ASN A 21 12.87 9.40 9.83
N TRP A 22 13.27 10.20 8.84
CA TRP A 22 12.80 11.57 8.72
C TRP A 22 11.34 11.62 8.31
N HIS A 23 10.64 12.66 8.73
CA HIS A 23 9.23 12.84 8.41
C HIS A 23 9.01 13.00 6.89
N MET A 24 8.09 12.22 6.31
CA MET A 24 7.85 12.15 4.86
C MET A 24 7.60 13.51 4.20
N ALA A 25 6.87 14.43 4.88
CA ALA A 25 6.61 15.76 4.36
C ALA A 25 7.90 16.58 4.19
N ILE A 26 8.86 16.46 5.11
CA ILE A 26 10.15 17.13 5.03
C ILE A 26 11.00 16.50 3.92
N VAL A 27 10.99 15.18 3.84
CA VAL A 27 11.74 14.43 2.82
C VAL A 27 11.29 14.80 1.41
N SER A 28 9.98 14.92 1.18
CA SER A 28 9.43 15.31 -0.13
C SER A 28 9.83 16.74 -0.52
N LEU A 29 9.83 17.69 0.43
CA LEU A 29 10.27 19.05 0.19
C LEU A 29 11.77 19.12 -0.13
N ILE A 30 12.60 18.37 0.60
CA ILE A 30 14.05 18.32 0.33
C ILE A 30 14.30 17.73 -1.06
N GLY A 31 13.60 16.66 -1.44
CA GLY A 31 13.67 16.10 -2.78
C GLY A 31 13.31 17.12 -3.87
N ALA A 32 12.22 17.87 -3.66
CA ALA A 32 11.83 18.93 -4.60
C ALA A 32 12.88 20.04 -4.68
N LEU A 33 13.44 20.51 -3.55
CA LEU A 33 14.49 21.52 -3.54
C LEU A 33 15.76 21.08 -4.27
N ILE A 34 16.16 19.82 -4.16
CA ILE A 34 17.29 19.27 -4.90
C ILE A 34 17.03 19.37 -6.42
N VAL A 35 15.86 18.95 -6.88
CA VAL A 35 15.50 19.03 -8.31
C VAL A 35 15.49 20.48 -8.78
N ILE A 36 14.93 21.40 -8.01
CA ILE A 36 14.89 22.83 -8.31
C ILE A 36 16.31 23.40 -8.47
N ALA A 37 17.20 23.11 -7.52
CA ALA A 37 18.57 23.59 -7.52
C ALA A 37 19.37 23.09 -8.74
N PHE A 38 19.23 21.82 -9.11
CA PHE A 38 19.91 21.24 -10.27
C PHE A 38 19.40 21.76 -11.62
N ASN A 39 18.11 22.15 -11.68
CA ASN A 39 17.52 22.68 -12.90
C ASN A 39 17.57 24.22 -13.00
N GLY A 40 18.11 24.91 -11.99
CA GLY A 40 18.19 26.38 -11.97
C GLY A 40 16.82 27.07 -12.00
N MET A 41 15.79 26.42 -11.47
CA MET A 41 14.44 26.97 -11.42
C MET A 41 14.32 27.98 -10.27
N ASP A 42 13.46 29.01 -10.44
CA ASP A 42 13.12 29.86 -9.32
C ASP A 42 12.44 29.06 -8.20
N PRO A 43 13.00 29.04 -6.97
CA PRO A 43 12.48 28.19 -5.90
C PRO A 43 11.04 28.48 -5.51
N VAL A 44 10.63 29.76 -5.56
CA VAL A 44 9.28 30.17 -5.14
C VAL A 44 8.26 29.68 -6.16
N SER A 45 8.43 29.99 -7.42
CA SER A 45 7.51 29.54 -8.48
C SER A 45 7.50 28.03 -8.64
N ALA A 46 8.65 27.37 -8.52
CA ALA A 46 8.73 25.91 -8.61
C ALA A 46 7.99 25.22 -7.48
N ILE A 47 8.01 25.76 -6.27
CA ILE A 47 7.22 25.21 -5.15
C ILE A 47 5.74 25.53 -5.30
N THR A 48 5.38 26.77 -5.59
CA THR A 48 3.97 27.18 -5.65
C THR A 48 3.24 26.60 -6.86
N ASP A 49 3.85 26.67 -8.03
CA ASP A 49 3.16 26.33 -9.28
C ASP A 49 3.33 24.87 -9.68
N ASN A 50 4.50 24.28 -9.43
CA ASN A 50 4.76 22.89 -9.82
C ASN A 50 4.50 21.91 -8.67
N PHE A 51 5.16 22.10 -7.52
CA PHE A 51 5.05 21.15 -6.41
C PHE A 51 3.65 21.14 -5.79
N MET A 52 3.10 22.31 -5.45
CA MET A 52 1.77 22.41 -4.85
C MET A 52 0.67 21.99 -5.82
N THR A 53 0.80 22.34 -7.10
CA THR A 53 -0.16 21.91 -8.13
C THR A 53 -0.12 20.38 -8.31
N GLY A 54 1.08 19.77 -8.36
CA GLY A 54 1.22 18.33 -8.41
C GLY A 54 0.64 17.62 -7.18
N MET A 55 0.90 18.16 -5.99
CA MET A 55 0.37 17.63 -4.73
C MET A 55 -1.17 17.75 -4.65
N SER A 56 -1.72 18.90 -5.00
CA SER A 56 -3.17 19.11 -4.98
C SER A 56 -3.88 18.29 -6.04
N GLY A 57 -3.31 18.16 -7.24
CA GLY A 57 -3.81 17.31 -8.30
C GLY A 57 -3.84 15.83 -7.91
N PHE A 58 -2.77 15.33 -7.30
CA PHE A 58 -2.73 13.98 -6.75
C PHE A 58 -3.77 13.79 -5.65
N ALA A 59 -3.78 14.69 -4.66
CA ALA A 59 -4.75 14.62 -3.57
C ALA A 59 -6.20 14.64 -4.07
N GLY A 60 -6.53 15.55 -4.98
CA GLY A 60 -7.87 15.65 -5.57
C GLY A 60 -8.29 14.39 -6.33
N SER A 61 -7.40 13.81 -7.12
CA SER A 61 -7.67 12.60 -7.90
C SER A 61 -7.90 11.36 -7.04
N TRP A 62 -7.22 11.24 -5.90
CA TRP A 62 -7.22 10.04 -5.08
C TRP A 62 -7.99 10.19 -3.76
N PHE A 63 -8.38 11.40 -3.38
CA PHE A 63 -9.04 11.69 -2.11
C PHE A 63 -10.27 10.83 -1.87
N LEU A 64 -11.16 10.77 -2.87
CA LEU A 64 -12.41 10.01 -2.75
C LEU A 64 -12.15 8.51 -2.58
N LEU A 65 -11.19 7.97 -3.32
CA LEU A 65 -10.81 6.56 -3.21
C LEU A 65 -10.28 6.23 -1.80
N PHE A 66 -9.37 7.05 -1.28
CA PHE A 66 -8.81 6.85 0.06
C PHE A 66 -9.84 7.04 1.16
N MET A 67 -10.69 8.05 1.03
CA MET A 67 -11.77 8.32 1.99
C MET A 67 -12.77 7.15 2.05
N LEU A 68 -13.31 6.74 0.90
CA LEU A 68 -14.28 5.64 0.83
C LEU A 68 -13.66 4.30 1.25
N GLY A 69 -12.43 4.03 0.84
CA GLY A 69 -11.69 2.84 1.26
C GLY A 69 -11.47 2.79 2.77
N SER A 70 -11.14 3.92 3.39
CA SER A 70 -10.98 4.02 4.85
C SER A 70 -12.30 3.81 5.60
N ILE A 71 -13.39 4.42 5.12
CA ILE A 71 -14.73 4.24 5.69
C ILE A 71 -15.15 2.77 5.58
N PHE A 72 -15.00 2.18 4.40
CA PHE A 72 -15.33 0.77 4.16
C PHE A 72 -14.52 -0.15 5.06
N GLY A 73 -13.21 0.07 5.16
CA GLY A 73 -12.33 -0.72 6.03
C GLY A 73 -12.73 -0.62 7.51
N LYS A 74 -13.10 0.58 7.97
CA LYS A 74 -13.58 0.79 9.34
C LYS A 74 -14.89 0.04 9.60
N ILE A 75 -15.86 0.13 8.69
CA ILE A 75 -17.12 -0.60 8.77
C ILE A 75 -16.87 -2.11 8.81
N MET A 76 -16.02 -2.64 7.94
CA MET A 76 -15.65 -4.06 7.92
C MET A 76 -14.99 -4.53 9.23
N GLY A 77 -14.16 -3.68 9.83
CA GLY A 77 -13.52 -3.96 11.11
C GLY A 77 -14.52 -3.93 12.28
N GLU A 78 -15.29 -2.86 12.41
CA GLU A 78 -16.22 -2.65 13.53
C GLU A 78 -17.47 -3.57 13.47
N SER A 79 -17.94 -3.90 12.28
CA SER A 79 -19.07 -4.84 12.10
C SER A 79 -18.72 -6.30 12.40
N GLY A 80 -17.45 -6.62 12.58
CA GLY A 80 -16.99 -8.00 12.73
C GLY A 80 -16.97 -8.80 11.43
N ALA A 81 -17.23 -8.18 10.28
CA ALA A 81 -17.22 -8.86 8.98
C ALA A 81 -15.86 -9.48 8.66
N SER A 82 -14.76 -8.81 9.02
CA SER A 82 -13.41 -9.36 8.88
C SER A 82 -13.22 -10.65 9.69
N VAL A 83 -13.78 -10.71 10.91
CA VAL A 83 -13.78 -11.90 11.76
C VAL A 83 -14.65 -13.01 11.14
N GLY A 84 -15.80 -12.63 10.57
CA GLY A 84 -16.69 -13.56 9.87
C GLY A 84 -16.00 -14.25 8.69
N ILE A 85 -15.26 -13.50 7.89
CA ILE A 85 -14.46 -14.02 6.76
C ILE A 85 -13.40 -15.01 7.27
N ALA A 86 -12.63 -14.63 8.30
CA ALA A 86 -11.59 -15.50 8.87
C ALA A 86 -12.18 -16.81 9.42
N ASN A 87 -13.30 -16.74 10.13
CA ASN A 87 -13.98 -17.92 10.66
C ASN A 87 -14.54 -18.83 9.56
N SER A 88 -15.08 -18.26 8.50
CA SER A 88 -15.57 -19.03 7.35
C SER A 88 -14.43 -19.75 6.64
N LEU A 89 -13.30 -19.07 6.45
CA LEU A 89 -12.10 -19.68 5.88
C LEU A 89 -11.51 -20.76 6.78
N LEU A 90 -11.55 -20.56 8.11
CA LEU A 90 -11.09 -21.56 9.07
C LEU A 90 -11.94 -22.86 8.99
N LYS A 91 -13.26 -22.72 8.82
CA LYS A 91 -14.15 -23.87 8.62
C LYS A 91 -13.88 -24.61 7.33
N LEU A 92 -13.54 -23.88 6.24
CA LEU A 92 -13.25 -24.44 4.92
C LEU A 92 -11.89 -25.16 4.85
N LEU A 93 -10.86 -24.53 5.41
CA LEU A 93 -9.46 -24.96 5.28
C LEU A 93 -8.96 -25.80 6.45
N GLY A 94 -9.71 -25.80 7.56
CA GLY A 94 -9.38 -26.53 8.78
C GLY A 94 -8.39 -25.80 9.68
N GLU A 95 -8.37 -26.19 10.96
CA GLU A 95 -7.55 -25.56 12.00
C GLU A 95 -6.04 -25.78 11.83
N LYS A 96 -5.61 -26.75 11.01
CA LYS A 96 -4.20 -27.00 10.72
C LYS A 96 -3.60 -25.96 9.74
N SER A 97 -4.45 -25.21 9.03
CA SER A 97 -4.05 -24.26 7.98
C SER A 97 -4.14 -22.81 8.43
N VAL A 98 -3.91 -22.54 9.71
CA VAL A 98 -4.07 -21.19 10.32
C VAL A 98 -3.31 -20.10 9.58
N VAL A 99 -2.06 -20.36 9.17
CA VAL A 99 -1.24 -19.40 8.42
C VAL A 99 -1.95 -19.05 7.10
N LEU A 100 -2.42 -20.05 6.38
CA LEU A 100 -3.10 -19.89 5.09
C LEU A 100 -4.45 -19.18 5.26
N VAL A 101 -5.19 -19.46 6.33
CA VAL A 101 -6.44 -18.75 6.67
C VAL A 101 -6.18 -17.27 6.87
N VAL A 102 -5.17 -16.90 7.65
CA VAL A 102 -4.82 -15.49 7.89
C VAL A 102 -4.37 -14.81 6.60
N MET A 103 -3.56 -15.48 5.78
CA MET A 103 -3.11 -14.97 4.48
C MET A 103 -4.30 -14.73 3.53
N ILE A 104 -5.18 -15.70 3.35
CA ILE A 104 -6.35 -15.58 2.47
C ILE A 104 -7.34 -14.54 3.00
N THR A 105 -7.51 -14.43 4.33
CA THR A 105 -8.34 -13.37 4.91
C THR A 105 -7.79 -11.99 4.52
N GLY A 106 -6.49 -11.78 4.67
CA GLY A 106 -5.82 -10.56 4.23
C GLY A 106 -5.96 -10.30 2.73
N LEU A 107 -5.87 -11.35 1.92
CA LEU A 107 -6.07 -11.29 0.47
C LEU A 107 -7.47 -10.82 0.10
N VAL A 108 -8.49 -11.47 0.64
CA VAL A 108 -9.91 -11.17 0.35
C VAL A 108 -10.24 -9.74 0.76
N LEU A 109 -9.80 -9.32 1.95
CA LEU A 109 -10.04 -7.96 2.45
C LEU A 109 -9.33 -6.91 1.58
N SER A 110 -8.08 -7.19 1.19
CA SER A 110 -7.29 -6.27 0.35
C SER A 110 -7.86 -6.17 -1.05
N TYR A 111 -8.25 -7.30 -1.65
CA TYR A 111 -8.89 -7.31 -2.96
C TYR A 111 -10.28 -6.65 -2.92
N GLY A 112 -10.95 -6.70 -1.77
CA GLY A 112 -12.18 -5.95 -1.50
C GLY A 112 -11.99 -4.43 -1.37
N GLY A 113 -10.76 -3.91 -1.48
CA GLY A 113 -10.46 -2.48 -1.44
C GLY A 113 -10.07 -1.92 -0.07
N ILE A 114 -9.89 -2.79 0.94
CA ILE A 114 -9.49 -2.35 2.28
C ILE A 114 -7.99 -2.06 2.28
N GLY A 115 -7.62 -0.88 2.76
CA GLY A 115 -6.21 -0.49 2.86
C GLY A 115 -5.40 -1.41 3.79
N THR A 116 -4.15 -1.67 3.40
CA THR A 116 -3.23 -2.62 4.07
C THR A 116 -3.11 -2.40 5.58
N PHE A 117 -2.99 -1.15 6.03
CA PHE A 117 -2.88 -0.85 7.46
C PHE A 117 -4.15 -1.20 8.24
N ILE A 118 -5.32 -0.97 7.63
CA ILE A 118 -6.61 -1.31 8.25
C ILE A 118 -6.75 -2.82 8.38
N ILE A 119 -6.31 -3.58 7.36
CA ILE A 119 -6.27 -5.04 7.40
C ILE A 119 -5.36 -5.51 8.54
N ALA A 120 -4.19 -4.92 8.70
CA ALA A 120 -3.28 -5.26 9.78
C ALA A 120 -3.97 -5.14 11.14
N PHE A 121 -4.66 -4.03 11.42
CA PHE A 121 -5.36 -3.83 12.69
C PHE A 121 -6.58 -4.74 12.86
N SER A 122 -7.34 -5.00 11.79
CA SER A 122 -8.55 -5.83 11.83
C SER A 122 -8.26 -7.32 11.97
N VAL A 123 -7.22 -7.81 11.30
CA VAL A 123 -6.88 -9.24 11.25
C VAL A 123 -5.93 -9.64 12.39
N TYR A 124 -5.15 -8.70 12.92
CA TYR A 124 -4.15 -8.99 13.95
C TYR A 124 -4.73 -9.69 15.20
N PRO A 125 -5.82 -9.23 15.83
CA PRO A 125 -6.40 -9.90 17.01
C PRO A 125 -6.80 -11.34 16.71
N ILE A 126 -7.36 -11.57 15.53
CA ILE A 126 -7.79 -12.89 15.06
C ILE A 126 -6.57 -13.78 14.85
N ALA A 127 -5.57 -13.27 14.16
CA ALA A 127 -4.31 -13.99 13.91
C ALA A 127 -3.60 -14.39 15.20
N VAL A 128 -3.58 -13.50 16.21
CA VAL A 128 -3.01 -13.80 17.54
C VAL A 128 -3.72 -15.00 18.18
N ALA A 129 -5.05 -14.99 18.21
CA ALA A 129 -5.83 -16.07 18.80
C ALA A 129 -5.62 -17.41 18.07
N LEU A 130 -5.61 -17.37 16.73
CA LEU A 130 -5.42 -18.56 15.90
C LEU A 130 -4.00 -19.13 16.01
N PHE A 131 -2.98 -18.27 16.03
CA PHE A 131 -1.58 -18.68 16.17
C PHE A 131 -1.30 -19.28 17.56
N GLN A 132 -1.90 -18.71 18.61
CA GLN A 132 -1.80 -19.29 19.96
C GLN A 132 -2.42 -20.68 20.02
N LYS A 133 -3.61 -20.88 19.41
CA LYS A 133 -4.29 -22.17 19.37
C LYS A 133 -3.51 -23.24 18.59
N ALA A 134 -2.81 -22.80 17.54
CA ALA A 134 -2.03 -23.68 16.66
C ALA A 134 -0.55 -23.85 17.10
N ASP A 135 -0.16 -23.28 18.24
CA ASP A 135 1.21 -23.28 18.76
C ASP A 135 2.24 -22.73 17.76
N ILE A 136 1.86 -21.69 17.00
CA ILE A 136 2.72 -21.03 16.02
C ILE A 136 3.34 -19.78 16.64
N PRO A 137 4.65 -19.51 16.44
CA PRO A 137 5.33 -18.35 17.02
C PRO A 137 4.68 -17.03 16.59
N LYS A 138 4.33 -16.18 17.55
CA LYS A 138 3.68 -14.87 17.31
C LYS A 138 4.49 -13.93 16.40
N LYS A 139 5.83 -14.07 16.35
CA LYS A 139 6.69 -13.27 15.47
C LYS A 139 6.39 -13.42 13.97
N LEU A 140 5.73 -14.50 13.58
CA LEU A 140 5.32 -14.73 12.19
C LEU A 140 4.00 -14.04 11.81
N ILE A 141 3.23 -13.54 12.77
CA ILE A 141 1.90 -12.96 12.52
C ILE A 141 1.99 -11.79 11.56
N VAL A 142 2.91 -10.85 11.80
CA VAL A 142 3.05 -9.64 10.96
C VAL A 142 3.38 -10.01 9.53
N ALA A 143 4.36 -10.90 9.33
CA ALA A 143 4.73 -11.39 8.01
C ALA A 143 3.54 -12.08 7.33
N THR A 144 2.80 -12.93 8.03
CA THR A 144 1.64 -13.66 7.51
C THR A 144 0.51 -12.72 7.08
N ILE A 145 0.20 -11.69 7.89
CA ILE A 145 -0.83 -10.72 7.56
C ILE A 145 -0.41 -9.87 6.35
N MET A 146 0.85 -9.46 6.27
CA MET A 146 1.32 -8.52 5.26
C MET A 146 1.60 -9.15 3.90
N VAL A 147 1.91 -10.43 3.81
CA VAL A 147 2.24 -11.09 2.54
C VAL A 147 1.18 -10.88 1.47
N CYS A 148 -0.08 -11.15 1.76
CA CYS A 148 -1.12 -11.04 0.75
C CYS A 148 -1.51 -9.60 0.40
N PRO A 149 -1.76 -8.70 1.35
CA PRO A 149 -2.09 -7.31 1.02
C PRO A 149 -0.93 -6.55 0.35
N VAL A 150 0.31 -6.77 0.79
CA VAL A 150 1.46 -5.98 0.32
C VAL A 150 2.07 -6.55 -0.96
N THR A 151 2.19 -7.87 -1.08
CA THR A 151 2.83 -8.47 -2.25
C THR A 151 1.79 -8.93 -3.28
N VAL A 152 0.88 -9.81 -2.90
CA VAL A 152 -0.04 -10.45 -3.84
C VAL A 152 -1.04 -9.46 -4.42
N CYS A 153 -1.72 -8.66 -3.57
CA CYS A 153 -2.71 -7.69 -4.06
C CYS A 153 -2.08 -6.46 -4.71
N MET A 154 -0.92 -6.02 -4.26
CA MET A 154 -0.31 -4.81 -4.81
C MET A 154 0.43 -5.05 -6.13
N ALA A 155 1.05 -6.23 -6.32
CA ALA A 155 1.95 -6.45 -7.43
C ALA A 155 1.54 -7.63 -8.34
N MET A 156 0.87 -8.66 -7.80
CA MET A 156 0.67 -9.91 -8.52
C MET A 156 -0.74 -10.04 -9.12
N LEU A 157 -1.78 -9.76 -8.32
CA LEU A 157 -3.16 -9.96 -8.79
C LEU A 157 -3.62 -8.83 -9.71
N PRO A 158 -4.03 -9.17 -10.95
CA PRO A 158 -4.59 -8.21 -11.89
C PRO A 158 -5.93 -7.67 -11.40
N GLY A 159 -6.21 -6.40 -11.68
CA GLY A 159 -7.47 -5.78 -11.29
C GLY A 159 -7.61 -5.45 -9.82
N SER A 160 -6.56 -5.61 -9.02
CA SER A 160 -6.55 -5.23 -7.62
C SER A 160 -6.83 -3.72 -7.48
N PRO A 161 -7.72 -3.29 -6.55
CA PRO A 161 -8.01 -1.89 -6.30
C PRO A 161 -6.92 -1.17 -5.48
N SER A 162 -5.76 -1.79 -5.31
CA SER A 162 -4.63 -1.17 -4.63
C SER A 162 -4.12 0.05 -5.42
N THR A 163 -3.69 1.08 -4.69
CA THR A 163 -3.16 2.31 -5.28
C THR A 163 -1.97 2.02 -6.21
N GLN A 164 -1.12 1.08 -5.85
CA GLN A 164 0.06 0.68 -6.63
C GLN A 164 -0.32 0.07 -7.98
N ASN A 165 -1.46 -0.57 -8.09
CA ASN A 165 -1.97 -1.14 -9.35
C ASN A 165 -2.75 -0.11 -10.17
N LEU A 166 -3.46 0.81 -9.51
CA LEU A 166 -4.29 1.81 -10.18
C LEU A 166 -3.49 3.05 -10.62
N LEU A 167 -2.49 3.47 -9.86
CA LEU A 167 -1.72 4.67 -10.14
C LEU A 167 -1.00 4.64 -11.50
N PRO A 168 -0.37 3.55 -11.92
CA PRO A 168 0.25 3.46 -13.26
C PRO A 168 -0.76 3.61 -14.40
N THR A 169 -2.03 3.24 -14.20
CA THR A 169 -3.04 3.34 -15.27
C THR A 169 -3.25 4.76 -15.75
N THR A 170 -3.16 5.74 -14.84
CA THR A 170 -3.31 7.16 -15.14
C THR A 170 -2.13 7.74 -15.92
N TYR A 171 -0.91 7.24 -15.65
CA TYR A 171 0.31 7.77 -16.27
C TYR A 171 0.68 7.07 -17.58
N PHE A 172 0.37 5.79 -17.70
CA PHE A 172 0.76 4.96 -18.83
C PHE A 172 -0.41 4.61 -19.76
N ASN A 173 -1.61 5.14 -19.52
CA ASN A 173 -2.83 4.81 -20.27
C ASN A 173 -3.06 3.30 -20.41
N THR A 174 -2.76 2.55 -19.36
CA THR A 174 -2.94 1.11 -19.28
C THR A 174 -4.19 0.78 -18.46
N THR A 175 -4.58 -0.48 -18.43
CA THR A 175 -5.67 -0.94 -17.57
C THR A 175 -5.12 -1.57 -16.29
N ALA A 176 -5.95 -1.69 -15.25
CA ALA A 176 -5.59 -2.41 -14.01
C ALA A 176 -5.27 -3.89 -14.24
N TYR A 177 -5.55 -4.41 -15.42
CA TYR A 177 -5.25 -5.79 -15.85
C TYR A 177 -3.99 -5.88 -16.73
N ALA A 178 -3.28 -4.77 -16.93
CA ALA A 178 -2.03 -4.76 -17.66
C ALA A 178 -1.01 -5.67 -16.96
N GLY A 179 -0.37 -6.56 -17.72
CA GLY A 179 0.60 -7.50 -17.16
C GLY A 179 -0.01 -8.70 -16.39
N ALA A 180 -1.31 -8.95 -16.50
CA ALA A 180 -2.00 -10.02 -15.77
C ALA A 180 -1.31 -11.39 -15.85
N ARG A 181 -0.79 -11.75 -17.03
CA ARG A 181 -0.08 -13.04 -17.23
C ARG A 181 1.21 -13.10 -16.43
N ILE A 182 1.98 -12.00 -16.39
CA ILE A 182 3.23 -11.93 -15.64
C ILE A 182 2.93 -11.98 -14.14
N GLY A 183 1.94 -11.22 -13.67
CA GLY A 183 1.57 -11.18 -12.26
C GLY A 183 1.07 -12.51 -11.70
N ILE A 184 0.44 -13.37 -12.52
CA ILE A 184 -0.03 -14.69 -12.09
C ILE A 184 1.10 -15.74 -12.08
N ILE A 185 2.12 -15.57 -12.94
CA ILE A 185 3.23 -16.53 -13.07
C ILE A 185 4.32 -16.27 -12.00
N CYS A 186 4.46 -15.02 -11.55
CA CYS A 186 5.44 -14.64 -10.50
C CYS A 186 4.97 -14.93 -9.10
#